data_681caf0a5c8e98796b8b6a1d85706bd4
#
_entry.id   681caf0a5c8e98796b8b6a1d85706bd4
#
_cell.length_a   1.000
_cell.length_b   1.000
_cell.length_c   1.000
_cell.angle_alpha   90.00
_cell.angle_beta   90.00
_cell.angle_gamma   90.00
#
_symmetry.space_group_name_H-M   'P 1'
#
loop_
_entity.id
_entity.type
_entity.pdbx_description
1 polymer ?
#
loop_
_entity_poly.entity_id
_entity_poly.type
_entity_poly.pdbx_seq_one_letter_code
_entity_poly.pdbx_strand_id
1 'polypeptide(L)'
;MLIKELTEAARRIHQDTKERLSRAVRERDQLEAALEAKIAEYEQAQQMHYRSSRYKPEPVDNPPCPACFSIGVASVLQAVPAGNDDRDVLRCVNCDFEVKGDG
;
A
#
# COMPACT_ATOMS: atom_id res chain seq x y z
N MET A 1 8.48 23.49 58.18
CA MET A 1 7.79 24.23 57.14
C MET A 1 7.69 23.41 55.87
N LEU A 2 6.57 23.55 55.17
CA LEU A 2 6.23 22.72 54.01
C LEU A 2 6.86 23.17 52.69
N ILE A 3 7.63 24.27 52.69
CA ILE A 3 8.17 24.85 51.45
C ILE A 3 9.17 23.91 50.77
N LYS A 4 10.03 23.27 51.53
CA LYS A 4 10.99 22.33 50.99
C LYS A 4 10.30 21.12 50.37
N GLU A 5 9.31 20.59 51.07
CA GLU A 5 8.54 19.44 50.62
C GLU A 5 7.72 19.76 49.34
N LEU A 6 7.17 20.98 49.26
CA LEU A 6 6.46 21.43 48.08
C LEU A 6 7.38 21.63 46.89
N THR A 7 8.60 22.13 47.13
CA THR A 7 9.59 22.31 46.08
C THR A 7 10.02 20.94 45.49
N GLU A 8 10.24 19.95 46.38
CA GLU A 8 10.60 18.61 45.95
C GLU A 8 9.45 17.94 45.19
N ALA A 9 8.22 18.12 45.69
CA ALA A 9 7.04 17.58 45.03
C ALA A 9 6.84 18.18 43.63
N ALA A 10 7.00 19.52 43.55
CA ALA A 10 6.91 20.24 42.29
C ALA A 10 7.97 19.74 41.27
N ARG A 11 9.19 19.48 41.75
CA ARG A 11 10.25 18.96 40.90
C ARG A 11 9.90 17.58 40.34
N ARG A 12 9.34 16.70 41.18
CA ARG A 12 8.92 15.36 40.75
C ARG A 12 7.76 15.45 39.75
N ILE A 13 6.81 16.32 40.01
CA ILE A 13 5.69 16.53 39.09
C ILE A 13 6.21 17.09 37.76
N HIS A 14 7.13 18.04 37.81
CA HIS A 14 7.71 18.60 36.59
C HIS A 14 8.42 17.53 35.76
N GLN A 15 9.19 16.66 36.41
CA GLN A 15 9.88 15.56 35.73
C GLN A 15 8.90 14.55 35.14
N ASP A 16 7.84 14.20 35.88
CA ASP A 16 6.81 13.30 35.43
C ASP A 16 6.04 13.86 34.22
N THR A 17 5.65 15.14 34.30
CA THR A 17 4.95 15.79 33.19
C THR A 17 5.83 15.94 31.95
N LYS A 18 7.14 16.16 32.15
CA LYS A 18 8.10 16.22 31.05
C LYS A 18 8.19 14.86 30.32
N GLU A 19 8.21 13.77 31.07
CA GLU A 19 8.24 12.42 30.49
C GLU A 19 6.94 12.11 29.77
N ARG A 20 5.82 12.49 30.34
CA ARG A 20 4.51 12.31 29.69
C ARG A 20 4.42 13.10 28.39
N LEU A 21 4.93 14.33 28.38
CA LEU A 21 4.94 15.16 27.16
C LEU A 21 5.82 14.52 26.10
N SER A 22 7.01 14.07 26.44
CA SER A 22 7.93 13.41 25.51
C SER A 22 7.30 12.15 24.90
N ARG A 23 6.61 11.39 25.70
CA ARG A 23 5.92 10.18 25.24
C ARG A 23 4.77 10.52 24.30
N ALA A 24 3.96 11.51 24.68
CA ALA A 24 2.84 11.93 23.87
C ALA A 24 3.30 12.48 22.50
N VAL A 25 4.40 13.23 22.48
CA VAL A 25 4.98 13.74 21.22
C VAL A 25 5.40 12.58 20.30
N ARG A 26 6.09 11.58 20.86
CA ARG A 26 6.51 10.43 20.07
C ARG A 26 5.32 9.64 19.52
N GLU A 27 4.30 9.43 20.33
CA GLU A 27 3.09 8.73 19.91
C GLU A 27 2.35 9.51 18.82
N ARG A 28 2.25 10.83 18.98
CA ARG A 28 1.65 11.69 17.97
C ARG A 28 2.39 11.59 16.63
N ASP A 29 3.71 11.67 16.67
CA ASP A 29 4.53 11.62 15.47
C ASP A 29 4.41 10.28 14.77
N GLN A 30 4.33 9.19 15.52
CA GLN A 30 4.11 7.85 14.97
C GLN A 30 2.73 7.74 14.31
N LEU A 31 1.71 8.31 14.94
CA LEU A 31 0.35 8.28 14.39
C LEU A 31 0.24 9.13 13.14
N GLU A 32 0.90 10.29 13.10
CA GLU A 32 0.95 11.14 11.91
C GLU A 32 1.61 10.42 10.74
N ALA A 33 2.74 9.75 10.98
CA ALA A 33 3.42 8.99 9.95
C ALA A 33 2.57 7.81 9.44
N ALA A 34 1.89 7.12 10.36
CA ALA A 34 0.98 6.03 10.00
C ALA A 34 -0.21 6.53 9.19
N LEU A 35 -0.74 7.71 9.54
CA LEU A 35 -1.85 8.32 8.82
C LEU A 35 -1.42 8.71 7.41
N GLU A 36 -0.26 9.33 7.25
CA GLU A 36 0.27 9.70 5.94
C GLU A 36 0.44 8.49 5.04
N ALA A 37 0.96 7.37 5.60
CA ALA A 37 1.12 6.13 4.86
C ALA A 37 -0.25 5.57 4.42
N LYS A 38 -1.26 5.65 5.28
CA LYS A 38 -2.62 5.19 4.95
C LYS A 38 -3.27 6.05 3.89
N ILE A 39 -3.06 7.36 3.92
CA ILE A 39 -3.59 8.27 2.90
C ILE A 39 -2.98 7.94 1.54
N ALA A 40 -1.66 7.73 1.48
CA ALA A 40 -0.98 7.35 0.24
C ALA A 40 -1.49 6.01 -0.30
N GLU A 41 -1.66 5.03 0.59
CA GLU A 41 -2.20 3.72 0.25
C GLU A 41 -3.64 3.81 -0.29
N TYR A 42 -4.46 4.63 0.36
CA TYR A 42 -5.84 4.88 -0.07
C TYR A 42 -5.89 5.51 -1.46
N GLU A 43 -5.08 6.54 -1.70
CA GLU A 43 -5.02 7.22 -2.99
C GLU A 43 -4.57 6.27 -4.10
N GLN A 44 -3.56 5.45 -3.82
CA GLN A 44 -3.08 4.46 -4.77
C GLN A 44 -4.16 3.43 -5.09
N ALA A 45 -4.82 2.89 -4.07
CA ALA A 45 -5.90 1.91 -4.25
C ALA A 45 -7.05 2.50 -5.06
N GLN A 46 -7.38 3.76 -4.82
CA GLN A 46 -8.43 4.47 -5.53
C GLN A 46 -8.11 4.60 -7.02
N GLN A 47 -6.87 4.95 -7.34
CA GLN A 47 -6.41 5.04 -8.73
C GLN A 47 -6.39 3.68 -9.41
N MET A 48 -5.94 2.65 -8.70
CA MET A 48 -5.92 1.29 -9.23
C MET A 48 -7.33 0.78 -9.52
N HIS A 49 -8.26 1.06 -8.62
CA HIS A 49 -9.66 0.69 -8.81
C HIS A 49 -10.26 1.40 -10.03
N TYR A 50 -9.98 2.69 -10.16
CA TYR A 50 -10.46 3.48 -11.30
C TYR A 50 -9.94 2.94 -12.62
N ARG A 51 -8.62 2.67 -12.68
CA ARG A 51 -8.00 2.13 -13.91
C ARG A 51 -8.53 0.73 -14.22
N SER A 52 -8.63 -0.14 -13.22
CA SER A 52 -9.11 -1.50 -13.44
C SER A 52 -10.54 -1.55 -13.93
N SER A 53 -11.39 -0.60 -13.51
CA SER A 53 -12.76 -0.52 -13.98
C SER A 53 -12.87 -0.10 -15.45
N ARG A 54 -11.82 0.52 -15.98
CA ARG A 54 -11.77 0.95 -17.37
C ARG A 54 -11.09 -0.04 -18.31
N TYR A 55 -10.55 -1.12 -17.74
CA TYR A 55 -9.91 -2.12 -18.56
C TYR A 55 -10.95 -2.83 -19.43
N LYS A 56 -10.66 -2.86 -20.72
CA LYS A 56 -11.50 -3.57 -21.71
C LYS A 56 -10.59 -4.39 -22.60
N PRO A 57 -10.61 -5.70 -22.50
CA PRO A 57 -9.78 -6.54 -23.35
C PRO A 57 -10.29 -6.48 -24.80
N GLU A 58 -9.37 -6.32 -25.74
CA GLU A 58 -9.68 -6.37 -27.16
C GLU A 58 -9.22 -7.71 -27.70
N PRO A 59 -9.91 -8.25 -28.74
CA PRO A 59 -9.55 -9.54 -29.32
C PRO A 59 -8.32 -9.41 -30.23
N VAL A 60 -7.17 -9.10 -29.64
CA VAL A 60 -5.90 -8.98 -30.34
C VAL A 60 -4.94 -10.06 -29.83
N ASP A 61 -3.87 -10.31 -30.59
CA ASP A 61 -2.91 -11.37 -30.24
C ASP A 61 -2.18 -11.10 -28.94
N ASN A 62 -1.88 -9.84 -28.65
CA ASN A 62 -1.19 -9.44 -27.45
C ASN A 62 -2.02 -8.39 -26.69
N PRO A 63 -3.04 -8.83 -25.95
CA PRO A 63 -3.90 -7.89 -25.22
C PRO A 63 -3.16 -7.24 -24.05
N PRO A 64 -3.61 -6.06 -23.60
CA PRO A 64 -2.98 -5.42 -22.43
C PRO A 64 -3.15 -6.27 -21.19
N CYS A 65 -2.13 -6.24 -20.32
CA CYS A 65 -2.18 -6.91 -19.01
C CYS A 65 -3.08 -6.15 -18.06
N PRO A 66 -4.13 -6.78 -17.51
CA PRO A 66 -5.04 -6.08 -16.59
C PRO A 66 -4.36 -5.66 -15.28
N ALA A 67 -3.42 -6.45 -14.78
CA ALA A 67 -2.68 -6.11 -13.57
C ALA A 67 -1.81 -4.87 -13.77
N CYS A 68 -1.05 -4.84 -14.87
CA CYS A 68 -0.22 -3.67 -15.19
C CYS A 68 -1.08 -2.45 -15.53
N PHE A 69 -2.20 -2.67 -16.20
CA PHE A 69 -3.13 -1.58 -16.52
C PHE A 69 -3.62 -0.88 -15.25
N SER A 70 -3.91 -1.63 -14.19
CA SER A 70 -4.39 -1.07 -12.94
C SER A 70 -3.36 -0.16 -12.25
N ILE A 71 -2.08 -0.42 -12.45
CA ILE A 71 -1.00 0.40 -11.87
C ILE A 71 -0.46 1.44 -12.84
N GLY A 72 -1.10 1.57 -14.02
CA GLY A 72 -0.70 2.58 -14.99
C GLY A 72 0.50 2.22 -15.84
N VAL A 73 0.83 0.93 -15.92
CA VAL A 73 1.94 0.43 -16.73
C VAL A 73 1.39 -0.18 -18.02
N ALA A 74 1.91 0.28 -19.15
CA ALA A 74 1.57 -0.26 -20.46
C ALA A 74 2.38 -1.54 -20.71
N SER A 75 1.72 -2.68 -20.56
CA SER A 75 2.34 -3.97 -20.79
C SER A 75 1.34 -4.90 -21.46
N VAL A 76 1.83 -5.89 -22.18
CA VAL A 76 0.97 -6.81 -22.92
C VAL A 76 1.16 -8.24 -22.45
N LEU A 77 0.14 -9.04 -22.69
CA LEU A 77 0.19 -10.48 -22.44
C LEU A 77 0.72 -11.19 -23.69
N GLN A 78 1.49 -12.23 -23.48
CA GLN A 78 2.02 -13.06 -24.56
C GLN A 78 1.61 -14.50 -24.34
N ALA A 79 1.37 -15.20 -25.44
CA ALA A 79 1.08 -16.62 -25.39
C ALA A 79 2.33 -17.39 -24.92
N VAL A 80 2.12 -18.32 -24.00
CA VAL A 80 3.17 -19.14 -23.43
C VAL A 80 2.87 -20.60 -23.74
N PRO A 81 3.88 -21.42 -24.09
CA PRO A 81 3.66 -22.84 -24.29
C PRO A 81 3.05 -23.49 -23.04
N ALA A 82 1.93 -24.20 -23.22
CA ALA A 82 1.18 -24.76 -22.11
C ALA A 82 1.65 -26.18 -21.71
N GLY A 83 2.79 -26.62 -22.21
CA GLY A 83 3.31 -27.96 -21.93
C GLY A 83 2.38 -29.03 -22.47
N ASN A 84 1.90 -29.90 -21.59
CA ASN A 84 0.98 -31.00 -21.96
C ASN A 84 -0.49 -30.58 -21.89
N ASP A 85 -0.78 -29.34 -21.64
CA ASP A 85 -2.14 -28.83 -21.49
C ASP A 85 -2.53 -28.11 -22.78
N ASP A 86 -3.69 -28.44 -23.33
CA ASP A 86 -4.18 -27.85 -24.59
C ASP A 86 -4.77 -26.45 -24.38
N ARG A 87 -4.64 -25.88 -23.16
CA ARG A 87 -5.19 -24.58 -22.82
C ARG A 87 -4.26 -23.49 -23.25
N ASP A 88 -4.84 -22.39 -23.76
CA ASP A 88 -4.07 -21.18 -24.04
C ASP A 88 -3.72 -20.49 -22.74
N VAL A 89 -2.44 -20.21 -22.57
CA VAL A 89 -1.95 -19.47 -21.41
C VAL A 89 -1.34 -18.17 -21.89
N LEU A 90 -1.81 -17.07 -21.31
CA LEU A 90 -1.26 -15.74 -21.58
C LEU A 90 -0.55 -15.25 -20.31
N ARG A 91 0.66 -14.77 -20.47
CA ARG A 91 1.48 -14.28 -19.37
C ARG A 91 1.99 -12.87 -19.69
N CYS A 92 1.97 -12.01 -18.65
CA CYS A 92 2.53 -10.66 -18.78
C CYS A 92 4.06 -10.73 -18.84
N VAL A 93 4.64 -9.95 -19.74
CA VAL A 93 6.10 -9.87 -19.87
C VAL A 93 6.76 -9.10 -18.75
N ASN A 94 5.99 -8.39 -17.97
CA ASN A 94 6.50 -7.47 -16.94
C ASN A 94 6.20 -7.90 -15.50
N CYS A 95 4.97 -8.37 -15.22
CA CYS A 95 4.53 -8.63 -13.84
C CYS A 95 4.21 -10.10 -13.55
N ASP A 96 4.39 -10.98 -14.51
CA ASP A 96 4.11 -12.41 -14.39
C ASP A 96 2.64 -12.76 -14.16
N PHE A 97 1.73 -11.80 -14.37
CA PHE A 97 0.29 -12.09 -14.37
C PHE A 97 0.00 -13.15 -15.43
N GLU A 98 -0.82 -14.11 -15.07
CA GLU A 98 -1.10 -15.25 -15.95
C GLU A 98 -2.58 -15.55 -15.96
N VAL A 99 -3.11 -15.81 -17.14
CA VAL A 99 -4.51 -16.22 -17.31
C VAL A 99 -4.55 -17.42 -18.23
N LYS A 100 -5.39 -18.39 -17.89
CA LYS A 100 -5.58 -19.60 -18.68
C LYS A 100 -6.93 -19.59 -19.35
N GLY A 101 -6.92 -19.82 -20.64
CA GLY A 101 -8.15 -19.97 -21.41
C GLY A 101 -8.83 -21.31 -21.15
N ASP A 102 -10.13 -21.36 -21.41
CA ASP A 102 -10.93 -22.57 -21.24
C ASP A 102 -10.86 -23.52 -22.45
N GLY A 103 -9.83 -23.38 -23.20
CA GLY A 103 -9.64 -24.31 -24.26
C GLY A 103 -9.88 -23.90 -25.61
#